data_e647bccc03de211bb1af4bac42a17175
#
_entry.id   e647bccc03de211bb1af4bac42a17175
#
_cell.length_a   1.000
_cell.length_b   1.000
_cell.length_c   1.000
_cell.angle_alpha   90.00
_cell.angle_beta   90.00
_cell.angle_gamma   90.00
#
_symmetry.space_group_name_H-M   'P 1'
#
loop_
_entity.id
_entity.type
_entity.pdbx_description
1 polymer ?
#
loop_
_entity_poly.entity_id
_entity_poly.type
_entity_poly.pdbx_seq_one_letter_code
_entity_poly.pdbx_strand_id
1 'polypeptide(L)'
;MKNKYHIFFTGMLSIAFFMGATVDTKAQDSIAVVSRVNIEHLKAMPDLQLSNTLQGQAAGLIVIPNTGGIGYANSTFYVRGQHSNGTNKAIVIIDGIERPIDDILPEEIESIEVLKDASAKILYGAQATNGVILVRTKRGQAGKRVIRFGAEYGVQPVTRLPEYLDSYNYATLFNEACVNDGLLPLYSDADLQGYRNSTGVNDLLHPNVDYYKEFLRSSSTFRKATLELSGGNARAKYAVTVGYTGSSGLEKVGDRSDLNRVNARGNLDIRITDFLSASADVAARVEKKDWGAKDGGGMFSEISTLRPNEYP
;
A
#
# COMPACT_ATOMS: atom_id res chain seq x y z
N MET A 1 -6.46 22.81 18.14
CA MET A 1 -6.03 22.74 16.73
C MET A 1 -7.06 21.94 15.95
N LYS A 2 -7.61 22.48 14.86
CA LYS A 2 -8.73 21.86 14.12
C LYS A 2 -8.23 20.67 13.31
N ASN A 3 -8.72 19.47 13.60
CA ASN A 3 -8.53 18.29 12.78
C ASN A 3 -8.99 18.59 11.35
N LYS A 4 -8.07 18.60 10.40
CA LYS A 4 -8.40 18.67 8.98
C LYS A 4 -8.72 17.26 8.51
N TYR A 5 -10.01 16.95 8.44
CA TYR A 5 -10.50 15.75 7.79
C TYR A 5 -10.36 15.95 6.27
N HIS A 6 -9.50 15.18 5.63
CA HIS A 6 -9.50 15.08 4.18
C HIS A 6 -10.37 13.89 3.78
N ILE A 7 -11.61 14.17 3.41
CA ILE A 7 -12.49 13.16 2.81
C ILE A 7 -12.24 13.22 1.30
N PHE A 8 -11.58 12.21 0.76
CA PHE A 8 -11.50 12.01 -0.69
C PHE A 8 -12.70 11.19 -1.13
N PHE A 9 -13.61 11.83 -1.84
CA PHE A 9 -14.71 11.16 -2.52
C PHE A 9 -14.31 10.96 -3.98
N THR A 10 -13.91 9.75 -4.34
CA THR A 10 -13.69 9.37 -5.74
C THR A 10 -14.88 8.53 -6.19
N GLY A 11 -15.92 9.18 -6.65
CA GLY A 11 -17.05 8.51 -7.30
C GLY A 11 -16.84 8.53 -8.81
N MET A 12 -16.93 7.40 -9.47
CA MET A 12 -16.89 7.32 -10.92
C MET A 12 -18.04 6.45 -11.42
N LEU A 13 -18.91 7.08 -12.21
CA LEU A 13 -19.96 6.39 -12.95
C LEU A 13 -19.51 6.29 -14.42
N SER A 14 -19.11 5.09 -14.85
CA SER A 14 -18.85 4.84 -16.27
C SER A 14 -19.99 4.03 -16.87
N ILE A 15 -20.69 4.62 -17.84
CA ILE A 15 -21.70 3.92 -18.63
C ILE A 15 -21.10 3.77 -20.03
N ALA A 16 -20.73 2.53 -20.40
CA ALA A 16 -20.26 2.23 -21.74
C ALA A 16 -21.37 1.56 -22.56
N PHE A 17 -21.74 2.19 -23.67
CA PHE A 17 -22.58 1.59 -24.70
C PHE A 17 -21.67 0.90 -25.74
N PHE A 18 -21.67 -0.42 -25.76
CA PHE A 18 -20.99 -1.19 -26.80
C PHE A 18 -21.97 -1.59 -27.88
N MET A 19 -21.79 -1.02 -29.09
CA MET A 19 -22.35 -1.59 -30.29
C MET A 19 -21.44 -2.72 -30.75
N GLY A 20 -21.95 -3.94 -30.75
CA GLY A 20 -21.20 -5.16 -30.81
C GLY A 20 -20.28 -5.33 -32.01
N ALA A 21 -19.01 -5.45 -31.71
CA ALA A 21 -18.11 -6.35 -32.40
C ALA A 21 -17.55 -7.28 -31.32
N THR A 22 -17.99 -8.51 -31.30
CA THR A 22 -17.34 -9.57 -30.50
C THR A 22 -15.96 -9.78 -31.11
N VAL A 23 -14.97 -9.10 -30.59
CA VAL A 23 -13.57 -9.45 -30.84
C VAL A 23 -13.33 -10.75 -30.07
N ASP A 24 -13.17 -11.83 -30.81
CA ASP A 24 -12.88 -13.14 -30.27
C ASP A 24 -11.54 -13.09 -29.49
N THR A 25 -11.61 -13.13 -28.17
CA THR A 25 -10.45 -12.98 -27.26
C THR A 25 -9.48 -14.15 -27.29
N LYS A 26 -9.73 -15.15 -28.14
CA LYS A 26 -8.83 -16.31 -28.32
C LYS A 26 -7.51 -15.98 -29.04
N ALA A 27 -7.42 -14.82 -29.69
CA ALA A 27 -6.17 -14.39 -30.34
C ALA A 27 -5.11 -13.84 -29.36
N GLN A 28 -5.44 -13.65 -28.10
CA GLN A 28 -4.54 -13.04 -27.10
C GLN A 28 -3.55 -14.02 -26.45
N ASP A 29 -3.82 -15.31 -26.56
CA ASP A 29 -2.97 -16.35 -25.93
C ASP A 29 -1.66 -16.66 -26.69
N SER A 30 -1.47 -16.12 -27.89
CA SER A 30 -0.30 -16.43 -28.72
C SER A 30 0.81 -15.38 -28.72
N ILE A 31 0.63 -14.23 -28.06
CA ILE A 31 1.68 -13.21 -27.95
C ILE A 31 2.42 -13.39 -26.63
N ALA A 32 3.56 -14.02 -26.70
CA ALA A 32 4.38 -14.59 -25.60
C ALA A 32 5.01 -13.58 -24.61
N VAL A 33 4.38 -12.46 -24.23
CA VAL A 33 4.98 -11.50 -23.29
C VAL A 33 3.99 -10.95 -22.26
N VAL A 34 3.05 -11.81 -21.86
CA VAL A 34 2.10 -11.50 -20.78
C VAL A 34 2.44 -12.34 -19.56
N SER A 35 2.61 -11.70 -18.40
CA SER A 35 2.70 -12.41 -17.12
C SER A 35 1.40 -12.25 -16.36
N ARG A 36 0.83 -13.37 -15.90
CA ARG A 36 -0.39 -13.37 -15.08
C ARG A 36 -0.03 -13.50 -13.60
N VAL A 37 -0.78 -12.81 -12.75
CA VAL A 37 -0.64 -12.83 -11.29
C VAL A 37 -1.66 -13.81 -10.70
N ASN A 38 -1.24 -14.57 -9.69
CA ASN A 38 -2.14 -15.46 -8.96
C ASN A 38 -2.96 -14.64 -7.94
N ILE A 39 -4.24 -14.43 -8.23
CA ILE A 39 -5.14 -13.59 -7.41
C ILE A 39 -5.42 -14.22 -6.03
N GLU A 40 -5.51 -15.55 -5.93
CA GLU A 40 -5.75 -16.21 -4.64
C GLU A 40 -4.56 -16.00 -3.68
N HIS A 41 -3.35 -15.95 -4.22
CA HIS A 41 -2.17 -15.62 -3.43
C HIS A 41 -2.20 -14.17 -2.93
N LEU A 42 -2.64 -13.21 -3.77
CA LEU A 42 -2.78 -11.81 -3.35
C LEU A 42 -3.79 -11.63 -2.21
N LYS A 43 -4.93 -12.35 -2.26
CA LYS A 43 -5.95 -12.30 -1.21
C LYS A 43 -5.44 -12.83 0.12
N ALA A 44 -4.53 -13.80 0.10
CA ALA A 44 -3.96 -14.40 1.29
C ALA A 44 -2.87 -13.54 1.96
N MET A 45 -2.39 -12.49 1.27
CA MET A 45 -1.36 -11.60 1.82
C MET A 45 -1.98 -10.58 2.79
N PRO A 46 -1.44 -10.43 4.00
CA PRO A 46 -1.96 -9.51 5.01
C PRO A 46 -1.47 -8.08 4.79
N ASP A 47 -1.37 -7.62 3.54
CA ASP A 47 -1.01 -6.24 3.21
C ASP A 47 -2.27 -5.45 2.84
N LEU A 48 -2.33 -4.22 3.32
CA LEU A 48 -3.45 -3.29 3.07
C LEU A 48 -3.33 -2.56 1.74
N GLN A 49 -2.14 -2.57 1.15
CA GLN A 49 -1.85 -1.94 -0.14
C GLN A 49 -1.68 -3.02 -1.20
N LEU A 50 -2.63 -3.09 -2.11
CA LEU A 50 -2.59 -4.05 -3.21
C LEU A 50 -1.32 -3.88 -4.06
N SER A 51 -0.82 -2.65 -4.19
CA SER A 51 0.42 -2.39 -4.92
C SER A 51 1.63 -3.13 -4.34
N ASN A 52 1.74 -3.25 -3.01
CA ASN A 52 2.84 -3.95 -2.36
C ASN A 52 2.75 -5.47 -2.57
N THR A 53 1.54 -6.03 -2.56
CA THR A 53 1.33 -7.47 -2.72
C THR A 53 1.76 -7.99 -4.09
N LEU A 54 1.92 -7.11 -5.09
CA LEU A 54 2.39 -7.48 -6.41
C LEU A 54 3.90 -7.74 -6.48
N GLN A 55 4.66 -7.45 -5.43
CA GLN A 55 6.09 -7.68 -5.40
C GLN A 55 6.42 -9.17 -5.57
N GLY A 56 7.22 -9.50 -6.58
CA GLY A 56 7.60 -10.88 -6.89
C GLY A 56 6.51 -11.74 -7.51
N GLN A 57 5.31 -11.22 -7.80
CA GLN A 57 4.17 -12.00 -8.31
C GLN A 57 4.15 -12.17 -9.83
N ALA A 58 4.88 -11.34 -10.55
CA ALA A 58 4.93 -11.44 -12.02
C ALA A 58 6.36 -11.29 -12.52
N ALA A 59 6.77 -12.19 -13.43
CA ALA A 59 8.09 -12.11 -14.03
C ALA A 59 8.29 -10.79 -14.80
N GLY A 60 9.39 -10.08 -14.52
CA GLY A 60 9.72 -8.80 -15.14
C GLY A 60 8.95 -7.59 -14.62
N LEU A 61 8.12 -7.73 -13.58
CA LEU A 61 7.54 -6.64 -12.82
C LEU A 61 8.43 -6.34 -11.60
N ILE A 62 8.91 -5.12 -11.50
CA ILE A 62 9.62 -4.60 -10.34
C ILE A 62 8.67 -3.66 -9.60
N VAL A 63 8.49 -3.92 -8.33
CA VAL A 63 7.64 -3.12 -7.44
C VAL A 63 8.53 -2.48 -6.38
N ILE A 64 8.52 -1.16 -6.31
CA ILE A 64 9.28 -0.40 -5.32
C ILE A 64 8.29 0.32 -4.42
N PRO A 65 8.14 -0.11 -3.15
CA PRO A 65 7.35 0.61 -2.16
C PRO A 65 7.94 2.00 -1.91
N ASN A 66 7.12 3.03 -1.91
CA ASN A 66 7.61 4.40 -1.72
C ASN A 66 7.91 4.70 -0.25
N THR A 67 6.99 4.35 0.65
CA THR A 67 7.15 4.53 2.11
C THR A 67 6.43 3.43 2.87
N GLY A 68 6.81 3.20 4.13
CA GLY A 68 6.09 2.29 5.03
C GLY A 68 4.95 2.95 5.82
N GLY A 69 4.68 4.25 5.60
CA GLY A 69 3.65 4.98 6.32
C GLY A 69 2.23 4.52 5.95
N ILE A 70 1.34 4.47 6.95
CA ILE A 70 -0.05 4.09 6.74
C ILE A 70 -0.72 5.06 5.79
N GLY A 71 -1.28 4.52 4.69
CA GLY A 71 -1.97 5.31 3.68
C GLY A 71 -1.10 6.13 2.72
N TYR A 72 0.23 6.06 2.84
CA TYR A 72 1.19 6.67 1.90
C TYR A 72 1.89 5.68 0.98
N ALA A 73 1.70 4.39 1.22
CA ALA A 73 2.47 3.34 0.59
C ALA A 73 1.92 2.97 -0.80
N ASN A 74 1.94 3.91 -1.73
CA ASN A 74 1.75 3.57 -3.14
C ASN A 74 3.10 3.08 -3.67
N SER A 75 3.14 1.86 -4.19
CA SER A 75 4.34 1.35 -4.86
C SER A 75 4.48 1.94 -6.26
N THR A 76 5.71 2.10 -6.69
CA THR A 76 6.04 2.42 -8.08
C THR A 76 6.34 1.14 -8.85
N PHE A 77 5.77 1.02 -10.05
CA PHE A 77 5.90 -0.14 -10.90
C PHE A 77 6.83 0.11 -12.07
N TYR A 78 7.73 -0.84 -12.33
CA TYR A 78 8.58 -0.85 -13.51
C TYR A 78 8.48 -2.20 -14.20
N VAL A 79 8.30 -2.20 -15.51
CA VAL A 79 8.30 -3.42 -16.32
C VAL A 79 9.65 -3.53 -17.02
N ARG A 80 10.39 -4.63 -16.73
CA ARG A 80 11.75 -4.88 -17.19
C ARG A 80 12.81 -3.85 -16.76
N GLY A 81 12.54 -3.09 -15.69
CA GLY A 81 13.48 -2.14 -15.11
C GLY A 81 13.37 -0.71 -15.65
N GLN A 82 14.36 0.09 -15.33
CA GLN A 82 14.50 1.47 -15.78
C GLN A 82 15.49 1.52 -16.95
N HIS A 83 15.08 2.05 -18.09
CA HIS A 83 15.89 2.06 -19.33
C HIS A 83 16.03 3.45 -19.95
N SER A 84 15.56 4.48 -19.30
CA SER A 84 15.74 5.86 -19.74
C SER A 84 15.92 6.81 -18.56
N ASN A 85 16.47 8.00 -18.82
CA ASN A 85 16.58 9.06 -17.81
C ASN A 85 15.24 9.79 -17.57
N GLY A 86 14.19 9.42 -18.30
CA GLY A 86 12.85 9.96 -18.14
C GLY A 86 11.97 9.12 -17.23
N THR A 87 10.67 9.28 -17.36
CA THR A 87 9.67 8.48 -16.63
C THR A 87 9.65 7.06 -17.15
N ASN A 88 10.01 6.08 -16.31
CA ASN A 88 9.99 4.66 -16.64
C ASN A 88 8.84 3.91 -15.97
N LYS A 89 7.92 4.61 -15.33
CA LYS A 89 6.81 3.99 -14.58
C LYS A 89 5.83 3.31 -15.53
N ALA A 90 5.45 2.07 -15.20
CA ALA A 90 4.37 1.39 -15.86
C ALA A 90 3.03 2.04 -15.49
N ILE A 91 2.08 2.04 -16.42
CA ILE A 91 0.71 2.49 -16.16
C ILE A 91 -0.16 1.34 -15.68
N VAL A 92 -1.14 1.66 -14.83
CA VAL A 92 -2.13 0.70 -14.35
C VAL A 92 -3.47 1.03 -14.99
N ILE A 93 -4.07 0.04 -15.63
CA ILE A 93 -5.38 0.18 -16.29
C ILE A 93 -6.35 -0.81 -15.65
N ILE A 94 -7.41 -0.28 -15.06
CA ILE A 94 -8.47 -1.04 -14.42
C ILE A 94 -9.74 -0.90 -15.25
N ASP A 95 -10.22 -1.99 -15.82
CA ASP A 95 -11.40 -2.02 -16.71
C ASP A 95 -11.37 -0.96 -17.82
N GLY A 96 -10.18 -0.72 -18.41
CA GLY A 96 -9.96 0.23 -19.49
C GLY A 96 -9.65 1.67 -19.06
N ILE A 97 -9.60 1.97 -17.77
CA ILE A 97 -9.35 3.32 -17.24
C ILE A 97 -8.04 3.32 -16.45
N GLU A 98 -7.17 4.30 -16.72
CA GLU A 98 -5.94 4.51 -15.96
C GLU A 98 -6.26 5.05 -14.57
N ARG A 99 -5.82 4.32 -13.52
CA ARG A 99 -6.02 4.69 -12.13
C ARG A 99 -5.10 3.90 -11.21
N PRO A 100 -4.87 4.38 -9.97
CA PRO A 100 -4.07 3.66 -8.99
C PRO A 100 -4.65 2.27 -8.67
N ILE A 101 -3.78 1.25 -8.57
CA ILE A 101 -4.22 -0.11 -8.25
C ILE A 101 -4.76 -0.22 -6.82
N ASP A 102 -4.31 0.64 -5.93
CA ASP A 102 -4.76 0.68 -4.52
C ASP A 102 -6.19 1.22 -4.35
N ASP A 103 -6.85 1.64 -5.45
CA ASP A 103 -8.26 2.03 -5.44
C ASP A 103 -9.23 0.85 -5.36
N ILE A 104 -8.74 -0.37 -5.59
CA ILE A 104 -9.55 -1.58 -5.60
C ILE A 104 -9.08 -2.57 -4.52
N LEU A 105 -9.97 -3.48 -4.16
CA LEU A 105 -9.66 -4.57 -3.24
C LEU A 105 -9.25 -5.83 -4.03
N PRO A 106 -8.39 -6.70 -3.47
CA PRO A 106 -8.07 -7.99 -4.09
C PRO A 106 -9.31 -8.83 -4.41
N GLU A 107 -10.36 -8.70 -3.60
CA GLU A 107 -11.64 -9.40 -3.78
C GLU A 107 -12.42 -8.93 -5.01
N GLU A 108 -12.21 -7.71 -5.47
CA GLU A 108 -12.84 -7.17 -6.68
C GLU A 108 -12.20 -7.71 -7.97
N ILE A 109 -11.00 -8.28 -7.88
CA ILE A 109 -10.18 -8.62 -9.03
C ILE A 109 -10.51 -10.01 -9.57
N GLU A 110 -10.66 -10.10 -10.89
CA GLU A 110 -10.73 -11.34 -11.65
C GLU A 110 -9.36 -11.75 -12.17
N SER A 111 -8.63 -10.81 -12.78
CA SER A 111 -7.28 -11.08 -13.31
C SER A 111 -6.38 -9.83 -13.28
N ILE A 112 -5.08 -10.06 -13.13
CA ILE A 112 -4.04 -9.05 -13.32
C ILE A 112 -3.06 -9.63 -14.35
N GLU A 113 -2.83 -8.85 -15.41
CA GLU A 113 -1.92 -9.18 -16.48
C GLU A 113 -0.88 -8.07 -16.64
N VAL A 114 0.39 -8.43 -16.71
CA VAL A 114 1.48 -7.49 -16.97
C VAL A 114 1.85 -7.58 -18.44
N LEU A 115 1.48 -6.56 -19.20
CA LEU A 115 1.76 -6.43 -20.62
C LEU A 115 3.11 -5.75 -20.81
N LYS A 116 3.97 -6.39 -21.61
CA LYS A 116 5.36 -5.96 -21.83
C LYS A 116 5.58 -5.59 -23.29
N ASP A 117 6.48 -4.64 -23.51
CA ASP A 117 6.97 -4.29 -24.85
C ASP A 117 5.88 -4.01 -25.90
N ALA A 118 5.97 -4.71 -27.04
CA ALA A 118 5.07 -4.49 -28.18
C ALA A 118 3.59 -4.73 -27.86
N SER A 119 3.27 -5.71 -26.98
CA SER A 119 1.88 -6.01 -26.63
C SER A 119 1.19 -4.84 -25.91
N ALA A 120 1.91 -4.14 -25.03
CA ALA A 120 1.42 -2.95 -24.38
C ALA A 120 1.19 -1.80 -25.36
N LYS A 121 2.16 -1.57 -26.28
CA LYS A 121 2.09 -0.50 -27.28
C LYS A 121 0.98 -0.71 -28.33
N ILE A 122 0.73 -1.93 -28.73
CA ILE A 122 -0.33 -2.27 -29.70
C ILE A 122 -1.71 -1.92 -29.12
N LEU A 123 -1.94 -2.22 -27.84
CA LEU A 123 -3.23 -2.02 -27.20
C LEU A 123 -3.45 -0.58 -26.69
N TYR A 124 -2.40 0.07 -26.19
CA TYR A 124 -2.51 1.34 -25.45
C TYR A 124 -1.64 2.47 -26.03
N GLY A 125 -0.97 2.23 -27.16
CA GLY A 125 -0.20 3.26 -27.87
C GLY A 125 1.05 3.72 -27.14
N ALA A 126 1.44 4.99 -27.38
CA ALA A 126 2.69 5.56 -26.86
C ALA A 126 2.75 5.66 -25.33
N GLN A 127 1.61 5.81 -24.66
CA GLN A 127 1.55 5.88 -23.18
C GLN A 127 2.01 4.58 -22.51
N ALA A 128 1.87 3.46 -23.20
CA ALA A 128 2.24 2.12 -22.72
C ALA A 128 3.70 1.73 -23.01
N THR A 129 4.54 2.68 -23.37
CA THR A 129 5.96 2.42 -23.72
C THR A 129 6.72 1.72 -22.59
N ASN A 130 6.37 2.01 -21.33
CA ASN A 130 7.00 1.48 -20.14
C ASN A 130 6.30 0.24 -19.57
N GLY A 131 5.36 -0.35 -20.33
CA GLY A 131 4.55 -1.48 -19.90
C GLY A 131 3.24 -1.08 -19.25
N VAL A 132 2.32 -2.04 -19.19
CA VAL A 132 0.97 -1.88 -18.63
C VAL A 132 0.66 -2.99 -17.65
N ILE A 133 0.10 -2.63 -16.50
CA ILE A 133 -0.54 -3.55 -15.58
C ILE A 133 -2.04 -3.47 -15.85
N LEU A 134 -2.56 -4.49 -16.53
CA LEU A 134 -3.97 -4.59 -16.88
C LEU A 134 -4.71 -5.35 -15.78
N VAL A 135 -5.69 -4.72 -15.18
CA VAL A 135 -6.54 -5.29 -14.15
C VAL A 135 -7.97 -5.40 -14.67
N ARG A 136 -8.53 -6.58 -14.56
CA ARG A 136 -9.95 -6.82 -14.84
C ARG A 136 -10.67 -7.14 -13.54
N THR A 137 -11.82 -6.50 -13.33
CA THR A 137 -12.63 -6.76 -12.15
C THR A 137 -13.67 -7.86 -12.41
N LYS A 138 -14.09 -8.51 -11.33
CA LYS A 138 -15.08 -9.58 -11.37
C LYS A 138 -16.38 -9.10 -11.98
N ARG A 139 -16.92 -9.90 -12.89
CA ARG A 139 -18.25 -9.71 -13.49
C ARG A 139 -19.22 -10.78 -13.06
N GLY A 140 -20.50 -10.48 -13.12
CA GLY A 140 -21.55 -11.44 -12.83
C GLY A 140 -21.54 -12.60 -13.82
N GLN A 141 -21.93 -13.76 -13.33
CA GLN A 141 -22.11 -14.95 -14.16
C GLN A 141 -23.58 -15.37 -14.15
N ALA A 142 -24.04 -15.93 -15.27
CA ALA A 142 -25.39 -16.51 -15.32
C ALA A 142 -25.43 -17.74 -14.39
N GLY A 143 -26.38 -17.73 -13.45
CA GLY A 143 -26.52 -18.81 -12.48
C GLY A 143 -27.18 -18.37 -11.19
N LYS A 144 -27.11 -19.22 -10.20
CA LYS A 144 -27.65 -18.93 -8.86
C LYS A 144 -26.87 -17.77 -8.21
N ARG A 145 -27.56 -16.98 -7.42
CA ARG A 145 -26.96 -15.95 -6.59
C ARG A 145 -25.94 -16.57 -5.63
N VAL A 146 -24.75 -15.99 -5.61
CA VAL A 146 -23.67 -16.35 -4.69
C VAL A 146 -23.42 -15.17 -3.77
N ILE A 147 -23.37 -15.42 -2.48
CA ILE A 147 -23.00 -14.45 -1.46
C ILE A 147 -21.76 -15.01 -0.75
N ARG A 148 -20.70 -14.18 -0.66
CA ARG A 148 -19.51 -14.48 0.11
C ARG A 148 -19.29 -13.38 1.11
N PHE A 149 -18.98 -13.76 2.34
CA PHE A 149 -18.60 -12.85 3.41
C PHE A 149 -17.23 -13.28 3.94
N GLY A 150 -16.34 -12.32 4.11
CA GLY A 150 -15.03 -12.49 4.72
C GLY A 150 -14.82 -11.44 5.81
N ALA A 151 -14.18 -11.84 6.90
CA ALA A 151 -13.74 -10.92 7.94
C ALA A 151 -12.36 -11.37 8.46
N GLU A 152 -11.43 -10.43 8.58
CA GLU A 152 -10.08 -10.66 9.02
C GLU A 152 -9.69 -9.62 10.07
N TYR A 153 -9.01 -10.07 11.09
CA TYR A 153 -8.37 -9.23 12.09
C TYR A 153 -6.95 -9.75 12.33
N GLY A 154 -5.99 -8.87 12.30
CA GLY A 154 -4.61 -9.26 12.51
C GLY A 154 -3.84 -8.27 13.36
N VAL A 155 -2.82 -8.78 14.03
CA VAL A 155 -1.81 -8.02 14.74
C VAL A 155 -0.49 -8.16 13.98
N GLN A 156 0.12 -7.03 13.65
CA GLN A 156 1.39 -6.98 12.92
C GLN A 156 2.49 -6.54 13.90
N PRO A 157 3.26 -7.47 14.47
CA PRO A 157 4.38 -7.12 15.32
C PRO A 157 5.48 -6.45 14.49
N VAL A 158 6.22 -5.56 15.12
CA VAL A 158 7.42 -4.98 14.51
C VAL A 158 8.46 -6.09 14.36
N THR A 159 8.92 -6.32 13.15
CA THR A 159 9.87 -7.40 12.86
C THR A 159 11.26 -7.08 13.38
N ARG A 160 11.69 -5.82 13.21
CA ARG A 160 13.00 -5.34 13.64
C ARG A 160 12.98 -3.82 13.81
N LEU A 161 13.53 -3.35 14.91
CA LEU A 161 13.90 -1.95 15.13
C LEU A 161 15.42 -1.85 15.14
N PRO A 162 15.99 -0.70 14.73
CA PRO A 162 17.40 -0.44 14.95
C PRO A 162 17.72 -0.46 16.45
N GLU A 163 18.87 -1.00 16.79
CA GLU A 163 19.42 -0.95 18.15
C GLU A 163 20.47 0.15 18.20
N TYR A 164 20.27 1.09 19.09
CA TYR A 164 21.20 2.20 19.29
C TYR A 164 21.98 1.98 20.58
N LEU A 165 23.11 2.68 20.68
CA LEU A 165 23.93 2.69 21.88
C LEU A 165 23.16 3.33 23.03
N ASP A 166 23.41 2.86 24.23
CA ASP A 166 23.01 3.56 25.45
C ASP A 166 23.85 4.84 25.66
N SER A 167 23.43 5.69 26.58
CA SER A 167 24.06 6.98 26.82
C SER A 167 25.54 6.89 27.23
N TYR A 168 25.92 5.87 28.03
CA TYR A 168 27.31 5.67 28.43
C TYR A 168 28.19 5.27 27.24
N ASN A 169 27.78 4.28 26.47
CA ASN A 169 28.53 3.82 25.30
C ASN A 169 28.59 4.91 24.22
N TYR A 170 27.48 5.63 24.00
CA TYR A 170 27.45 6.77 23.10
C TYR A 170 28.47 7.85 23.51
N ALA A 171 28.42 8.31 24.78
CA ALA A 171 29.31 9.34 25.27
C ALA A 171 30.79 8.91 25.25
N THR A 172 31.07 7.64 25.54
CA THR A 172 32.44 7.08 25.49
C THR A 172 32.98 7.09 24.05
N LEU A 173 32.23 6.57 23.08
CA LEU A 173 32.64 6.55 21.68
C LEU A 173 32.69 7.95 21.08
N PHE A 174 31.84 8.86 21.50
CA PHE A 174 31.90 10.25 21.07
C PHE A 174 33.18 10.94 21.53
N ASN A 175 33.61 10.72 22.80
CA ASN A 175 34.87 11.22 23.31
C ASN A 175 36.06 10.64 22.54
N GLU A 176 36.02 9.33 22.24
CA GLU A 176 37.05 8.68 21.41
C GLU A 176 37.14 9.32 20.02
N ALA A 177 36.02 9.60 19.39
CA ALA A 177 35.98 10.29 18.11
C ALA A 177 36.58 11.70 18.21
N CYS A 178 36.26 12.48 19.24
CA CYS A 178 36.85 13.80 19.48
C CYS A 178 38.38 13.72 19.62
N VAL A 179 38.87 12.76 20.38
CA VAL A 179 40.33 12.57 20.55
C VAL A 179 41.01 12.20 19.25
N ASN A 180 40.39 11.31 18.45
CA ASN A 180 40.93 10.94 17.12
C ASN A 180 40.98 12.13 16.15
N ASP A 181 40.06 13.08 16.28
CA ASP A 181 40.02 14.32 15.50
C ASP A 181 40.94 15.42 16.09
N GLY A 182 41.66 15.12 17.18
CA GLY A 182 42.54 16.08 17.85
C GLY A 182 41.80 17.11 18.70
N LEU A 183 40.56 16.85 19.04
CA LEU A 183 39.72 17.66 19.90
C LEU A 183 39.76 17.17 21.36
N LEU A 184 39.37 18.03 22.28
CA LEU A 184 39.16 17.61 23.68
C LEU A 184 37.90 16.77 23.81
N PRO A 185 37.87 15.78 24.74
CA PRO A 185 36.67 15.06 25.09
C PRO A 185 35.53 16.02 25.48
N LEU A 186 34.34 15.75 24.99
CA LEU A 186 33.16 16.55 25.30
C LEU A 186 32.56 16.22 26.66
N TYR A 187 32.51 14.93 27.01
CA TYR A 187 31.96 14.41 28.26
C TYR A 187 33.07 14.19 29.27
N SER A 188 32.94 14.74 30.47
CA SER A 188 33.87 14.54 31.56
C SER A 188 33.78 13.09 32.15
N ASP A 189 34.78 12.68 32.90
CA ASP A 189 34.72 11.39 33.61
C ASP A 189 33.54 11.31 34.60
N ALA A 190 33.17 12.45 35.19
CA ALA A 190 31.99 12.54 36.07
C ALA A 190 30.68 12.32 35.26
N ASP A 191 30.58 12.87 34.05
CA ASP A 191 29.42 12.65 33.17
C ASP A 191 29.36 11.19 32.72
N LEU A 192 30.48 10.61 32.33
CA LEU A 192 30.53 9.18 31.96
C LEU A 192 30.07 8.27 33.10
N GLN A 193 30.52 8.54 34.37
CA GLN A 193 30.02 7.81 35.50
C GLN A 193 28.55 8.06 35.79
N GLY A 194 28.06 9.28 35.57
CA GLY A 194 26.64 9.61 35.63
C GLY A 194 25.81 8.81 34.65
N TYR A 195 26.20 8.78 33.38
CA TYR A 195 25.50 7.98 32.35
C TYR A 195 25.56 6.47 32.64
N ARG A 196 26.70 5.98 33.18
CA ARG A 196 26.82 4.55 33.55
C ARG A 196 25.86 4.16 34.67
N ASN A 197 25.56 5.08 35.58
CA ASN A 197 24.66 4.87 36.72
C ASN A 197 23.25 5.46 36.47
N SER A 198 22.93 5.85 35.23
CA SER A 198 21.66 6.44 34.87
C SER A 198 20.47 5.59 35.30
N THR A 199 19.44 6.25 35.80
CA THR A 199 18.15 5.61 36.13
C THR A 199 17.19 5.49 34.94
N GLY A 200 17.65 5.86 33.75
CA GLY A 200 16.90 5.75 32.50
C GLY A 200 16.28 7.06 32.02
N VAL A 201 15.10 6.97 31.40
CA VAL A 201 14.44 8.11 30.76
C VAL A 201 14.08 9.26 31.71
N ASN A 202 13.87 8.95 32.99
CA ASN A 202 13.50 9.96 34.01
C ASN A 202 14.71 10.62 34.71
N ASP A 203 15.94 10.28 34.32
CA ASP A 203 17.12 10.92 34.85
C ASP A 203 17.34 12.27 34.17
N LEU A 204 17.10 13.35 34.90
CA LEU A 204 17.18 14.72 34.36
C LEU A 204 18.61 15.19 34.08
N LEU A 205 19.62 14.61 34.75
CA LEU A 205 21.02 15.01 34.59
C LEU A 205 21.76 14.09 33.62
N HIS A 206 21.46 12.81 33.66
CA HIS A 206 22.14 11.78 32.85
C HIS A 206 21.10 10.87 32.20
N PRO A 207 20.25 11.38 31.28
CA PRO A 207 19.20 10.58 30.66
C PRO A 207 19.79 9.43 29.83
N ASN A 208 19.06 8.32 29.81
CA ASN A 208 19.37 7.18 28.95
C ASN A 208 18.07 6.70 28.29
N VAL A 209 17.84 7.15 27.06
CA VAL A 209 16.56 7.04 26.39
C VAL A 209 16.66 6.14 25.16
N ASP A 210 15.85 5.09 25.15
CA ASP A 210 15.56 4.34 23.92
C ASP A 210 14.32 4.92 23.26
N TYR A 211 14.52 5.86 22.36
CA TYR A 211 13.43 6.58 21.72
C TYR A 211 12.49 5.69 20.91
N TYR A 212 12.98 4.55 20.38
CA TYR A 212 12.09 3.61 19.69
C TYR A 212 11.09 2.97 20.68
N LYS A 213 11.53 2.57 21.87
CA LYS A 213 10.62 2.05 22.90
C LYS A 213 9.67 3.11 23.48
N GLU A 214 10.16 4.36 23.57
CA GLU A 214 9.34 5.45 24.12
C GLU A 214 8.26 5.91 23.12
N PHE A 215 8.59 6.02 21.86
CA PHE A 215 7.67 6.60 20.87
C PHE A 215 6.91 5.58 20.01
N LEU A 216 7.36 4.32 19.95
CA LEU A 216 6.74 3.30 19.12
C LEU A 216 6.12 2.17 19.94
N ARG A 217 5.00 1.66 19.45
CA ARG A 217 4.39 0.41 19.90
C ARG A 217 5.11 -0.78 19.29
N SER A 218 5.05 -1.91 19.97
CA SER A 218 5.61 -3.17 19.48
C SER A 218 4.78 -3.81 18.37
N SER A 219 3.56 -3.33 18.13
CA SER A 219 2.66 -3.88 17.10
C SER A 219 1.62 -2.88 16.63
N SER A 220 1.18 -3.06 15.39
CA SER A 220 0.01 -2.43 14.80
C SER A 220 -1.11 -3.45 14.63
N THR A 221 -2.30 -2.98 14.25
CA THR A 221 -3.46 -3.85 13.99
C THR A 221 -4.06 -3.54 12.63
N PHE A 222 -4.59 -4.56 11.97
CA PHE A 222 -5.41 -4.38 10.79
C PHE A 222 -6.75 -5.11 10.92
N ARG A 223 -7.73 -4.60 10.20
CA ARG A 223 -9.10 -5.10 10.16
C ARG A 223 -9.58 -5.07 8.72
N LYS A 224 -10.19 -6.14 8.27
CA LYS A 224 -10.77 -6.23 6.93
C LYS A 224 -12.11 -6.95 7.01
N ALA A 225 -13.11 -6.44 6.30
CA ALA A 225 -14.38 -7.11 6.13
C ALA A 225 -14.85 -6.92 4.68
N THR A 226 -15.28 -8.00 4.04
CA THR A 226 -15.70 -7.98 2.63
C THR A 226 -17.02 -8.71 2.47
N LEU A 227 -17.89 -8.17 1.62
CA LEU A 227 -19.14 -8.77 1.19
C LEU A 227 -19.17 -8.77 -0.33
N GLU A 228 -19.24 -9.96 -0.92
CA GLU A 228 -19.39 -10.15 -2.36
C GLU A 228 -20.76 -10.73 -2.65
N LEU A 229 -21.46 -10.15 -3.62
CA LEU A 229 -22.73 -10.62 -4.14
C LEU A 229 -22.64 -10.72 -5.66
N SER A 230 -22.88 -11.88 -6.23
CA SER A 230 -22.87 -12.07 -7.68
C SER A 230 -23.97 -13.02 -8.12
N GLY A 231 -24.40 -12.86 -9.36
CA GLY A 231 -25.44 -13.71 -9.95
C GLY A 231 -25.94 -13.16 -11.27
N GLY A 232 -26.99 -13.79 -11.77
CA GLY A 232 -27.63 -13.32 -12.99
C GLY A 232 -28.30 -14.42 -13.79
N ASN A 233 -28.78 -14.02 -14.94
CA ASN A 233 -29.38 -14.91 -15.93
C ASN A 233 -28.80 -14.62 -17.32
N ALA A 234 -29.40 -15.19 -18.37
CA ALA A 234 -28.93 -14.98 -19.74
C ALA A 234 -29.05 -13.52 -20.23
N ARG A 235 -29.92 -12.69 -19.59
CA ARG A 235 -30.16 -11.30 -19.98
C ARG A 235 -29.46 -10.29 -19.09
N ALA A 236 -29.35 -10.56 -17.78
CA ALA A 236 -28.73 -9.62 -16.84
C ALA A 236 -27.81 -10.37 -15.90
N LYS A 237 -26.58 -9.87 -15.71
CA LYS A 237 -25.57 -10.39 -14.80
C LYS A 237 -25.06 -9.25 -13.95
N TYR A 238 -24.80 -9.52 -12.67
CA TYR A 238 -24.34 -8.51 -11.75
C TYR A 238 -23.26 -9.07 -10.82
N ALA A 239 -22.34 -8.22 -10.44
CA ALA A 239 -21.38 -8.45 -9.35
C ALA A 239 -21.30 -7.18 -8.50
N VAL A 240 -21.44 -7.35 -7.19
CA VAL A 240 -21.31 -6.26 -6.22
C VAL A 240 -20.32 -6.68 -5.16
N THR A 241 -19.37 -5.82 -4.85
CA THR A 241 -18.39 -6.01 -3.77
C THR A 241 -18.40 -4.78 -2.88
N VAL A 242 -18.50 -4.99 -1.57
CA VAL A 242 -18.34 -3.95 -0.56
C VAL A 242 -17.27 -4.43 0.40
N GLY A 243 -16.30 -3.58 0.68
CA GLY A 243 -15.23 -3.90 1.60
C GLY A 243 -14.89 -2.75 2.54
N TYR A 244 -14.53 -3.11 3.74
CA TYR A 244 -13.97 -2.22 4.75
C TYR A 244 -12.56 -2.67 5.08
N THR A 245 -11.65 -1.71 5.18
CA THR A 245 -10.26 -1.94 5.59
C THR A 245 -9.87 -0.87 6.61
N GLY A 246 -9.34 -1.31 7.74
CA GLY A 246 -8.82 -0.42 8.79
C GLY A 246 -7.42 -0.83 9.22
N SER A 247 -6.56 0.14 9.50
CA SER A 247 -5.22 -0.09 10.03
C SER A 247 -4.84 0.99 11.00
N SER A 248 -3.98 0.65 11.95
CA SER A 248 -3.47 1.59 12.94
C SER A 248 -1.95 1.68 12.88
N GLY A 249 -1.41 2.88 13.20
CA GLY A 249 0.02 3.14 13.26
C GLY A 249 0.73 2.55 14.47
N LEU A 250 2.04 2.75 14.48
CA LEU A 250 2.92 2.33 15.57
C LEU A 250 3.13 3.43 16.61
N GLU A 251 2.62 4.63 16.40
CA GLU A 251 2.81 5.77 17.30
C GLU A 251 2.24 5.45 18.69
N LYS A 252 3.09 5.61 19.72
CA LYS A 252 2.74 5.40 21.13
C LYS A 252 2.33 6.70 21.80
N VAL A 253 2.92 7.81 21.37
CA VAL A 253 2.74 9.14 21.94
C VAL A 253 2.11 10.08 20.91
N GLY A 254 1.22 10.94 21.34
CA GLY A 254 0.47 11.84 20.46
C GLY A 254 -0.71 11.15 19.77
N ASP A 255 -1.18 11.78 18.68
CA ASP A 255 -2.26 11.21 17.87
C ASP A 255 -1.74 10.04 17.05
N ARG A 256 -2.38 8.89 17.19
CA ARG A 256 -2.06 7.68 16.46
C ARG A 256 -2.54 7.80 15.02
N SER A 257 -1.70 7.39 14.08
CA SER A 257 -2.13 7.28 12.69
C SER A 257 -3.15 6.15 12.53
N ASP A 258 -4.30 6.47 11.96
CA ASP A 258 -5.35 5.49 11.65
C ASP A 258 -5.83 5.66 10.20
N LEU A 259 -6.00 4.55 9.52
CA LEU A 259 -6.60 4.46 8.19
C LEU A 259 -7.90 3.68 8.29
N ASN A 260 -8.98 4.29 7.81
CA ASN A 260 -10.27 3.62 7.62
C ASN A 260 -10.72 3.84 6.17
N ARG A 261 -10.95 2.76 5.44
CA ARG A 261 -11.30 2.77 4.02
C ARG A 261 -12.53 1.92 3.77
N VAL A 262 -13.46 2.45 3.04
CA VAL A 262 -14.62 1.71 2.51
C VAL A 262 -14.56 1.75 0.99
N ASN A 263 -14.62 0.59 0.37
CA ASN A 263 -14.74 0.42 -1.08
C ASN A 263 -16.10 -0.19 -1.40
N ALA A 264 -16.73 0.29 -2.46
CA ALA A 264 -17.93 -0.32 -3.02
C ALA A 264 -17.81 -0.35 -4.55
N ARG A 265 -18.07 -1.51 -5.14
CA ARG A 265 -18.09 -1.70 -6.60
C ARG A 265 -19.34 -2.47 -6.99
N GLY A 266 -19.95 -2.05 -8.11
CA GLY A 266 -21.05 -2.76 -8.74
C GLY A 266 -20.81 -2.81 -10.25
N ASN A 267 -20.81 -4.02 -10.81
CA ASN A 267 -20.71 -4.28 -12.25
C ASN A 267 -22.01 -4.93 -12.70
N LEU A 268 -22.63 -4.37 -13.75
CA LEU A 268 -23.89 -4.83 -14.32
C LEU A 268 -23.75 -4.98 -15.82
N ASP A 269 -24.01 -6.16 -16.34
CA ASP A 269 -24.06 -6.45 -17.77
C ASP A 269 -25.50 -6.82 -18.16
N ILE A 270 -26.07 -6.12 -19.13
CA ILE A 270 -27.43 -6.35 -19.61
C ILE A 270 -27.42 -6.61 -21.11
N ARG A 271 -27.99 -7.71 -21.55
CA ARG A 271 -28.33 -7.96 -22.95
C ARG A 271 -29.74 -7.44 -23.22
N ILE A 272 -29.83 -6.31 -23.92
CA ILE A 272 -31.10 -5.67 -24.26
C ILE A 272 -31.76 -6.43 -25.40
N THR A 273 -30.99 -6.71 -26.47
CA THR A 273 -31.38 -7.55 -27.60
C THR A 273 -30.23 -8.50 -27.95
N ASP A 274 -30.39 -9.34 -28.98
CA ASP A 274 -29.32 -10.24 -29.44
C ASP A 274 -28.12 -9.50 -30.02
N PHE A 275 -28.34 -8.27 -30.51
CA PHE A 275 -27.30 -7.39 -31.13
C PHE A 275 -26.90 -6.21 -30.23
N LEU A 276 -27.63 -5.96 -29.13
CA LEU A 276 -27.38 -4.81 -28.26
C LEU A 276 -27.18 -5.26 -26.81
N SER A 277 -26.04 -4.92 -26.25
CA SER A 277 -25.75 -5.08 -24.84
C SER A 277 -25.27 -3.78 -24.21
N ALA A 278 -25.53 -3.60 -22.94
CA ALA A 278 -25.05 -2.47 -22.14
C ALA A 278 -24.34 -2.98 -20.90
N SER A 279 -23.27 -2.31 -20.51
CA SER A 279 -22.59 -2.52 -19.24
C SER A 279 -22.53 -1.23 -18.44
N ALA A 280 -22.69 -1.35 -17.13
CA ALA A 280 -22.54 -0.24 -16.20
C ALA A 280 -21.61 -0.68 -15.05
N ASP A 281 -20.56 0.08 -14.87
CA ASP A 281 -19.58 -0.14 -13.83
C ASP A 281 -19.56 1.07 -12.88
N VAL A 282 -19.86 0.84 -11.61
CA VAL A 282 -19.89 1.88 -10.57
C VAL A 282 -18.86 1.52 -9.51
N ALA A 283 -18.00 2.45 -9.17
CA ALA A 283 -17.05 2.26 -8.07
C ALA A 283 -17.01 3.50 -7.20
N ALA A 284 -16.97 3.29 -5.89
CA ALA A 284 -16.83 4.35 -4.90
C ALA A 284 -15.78 3.92 -3.86
N ARG A 285 -14.93 4.85 -3.44
CA ARG A 285 -13.98 4.69 -2.35
C ARG A 285 -14.09 5.89 -1.44
N VAL A 286 -14.27 5.62 -0.15
CA VAL A 286 -14.21 6.63 0.90
C VAL A 286 -13.08 6.25 1.84
N GLU A 287 -12.18 7.17 2.09
CA GLU A 287 -11.03 6.96 2.94
C GLU A 287 -10.91 8.07 3.96
N LYS A 288 -10.84 7.69 5.23
CA LYS A 288 -10.52 8.58 6.33
C LYS A 288 -9.12 8.22 6.83
N LYS A 289 -8.22 9.19 6.78
CA LYS A 289 -6.87 9.11 7.34
C LYS A 289 -6.78 10.10 8.48
N ASP A 290 -6.49 9.60 9.65
CA ASP A 290 -6.06 10.42 10.77
C ASP A 290 -4.54 10.26 10.86
N TRP A 291 -3.84 11.38 10.82
CA TRP A 291 -2.37 11.38 10.86
C TRP A 291 -1.93 12.01 12.16
N GLY A 292 -0.92 11.43 12.79
CA GLY A 292 -0.19 12.09 13.86
C GLY A 292 0.43 13.42 13.36
N ALA A 293 1.09 14.13 14.25
CA ALA A 293 1.74 15.41 13.93
C ALA A 293 2.76 15.31 12.79
N LYS A 294 3.30 14.10 12.57
CA LYS A 294 4.21 13.73 11.46
C LYS A 294 3.78 12.39 10.89
N ASP A 295 4.06 12.18 9.62
CA ASP A 295 3.92 10.86 9.01
C ASP A 295 4.91 9.87 9.64
N GLY A 296 4.57 8.59 9.62
CA GLY A 296 5.39 7.55 10.25
C GLY A 296 6.84 7.52 9.74
N GLY A 297 7.06 7.86 8.46
CA GLY A 297 8.41 7.94 7.89
C GLY A 297 9.22 9.11 8.44
N GLY A 298 8.60 10.27 8.58
CA GLY A 298 9.21 11.46 9.16
C GLY A 298 9.56 11.27 10.63
N MET A 299 8.64 10.66 11.41
CA MET A 299 8.90 10.34 12.81
C MET A 299 10.04 9.34 12.98
N PHE A 300 10.08 8.29 12.16
CA PHE A 300 11.15 7.29 12.18
C PHE A 300 12.51 7.91 11.86
N SER A 301 12.57 8.80 10.87
CA SER A 301 13.79 9.52 10.51
C SER A 301 14.28 10.43 11.65
N GLU A 302 13.38 11.13 12.32
CA GLU A 302 13.76 11.99 13.46
C GLU A 302 14.25 11.18 14.65
N ILE A 303 13.52 10.14 15.06
CA ILE A 303 13.95 9.25 16.15
C ILE A 303 15.35 8.70 15.88
N SER A 304 15.68 8.38 14.62
CA SER A 304 16.98 7.84 14.24
C SER A 304 18.14 8.83 14.38
N THR A 305 17.86 10.11 14.51
CA THR A 305 18.89 11.17 14.67
C THR A 305 19.05 11.64 16.13
N LEU A 306 18.13 11.24 17.02
CA LEU A 306 18.18 11.62 18.43
C LEU A 306 19.30 10.86 19.15
N ARG A 307 19.97 11.54 20.06
CA ARG A 307 21.04 10.98 20.89
C ARG A 307 20.44 10.46 22.19
N PRO A 308 20.87 9.30 22.67
CA PRO A 308 20.26 8.68 23.87
C PRO A 308 20.40 9.52 25.16
N ASN A 309 21.32 10.46 25.17
CA ASN A 309 21.65 11.35 26.30
C ASN A 309 21.19 12.80 26.12
N GLU A 310 20.32 13.11 25.14
CA GLU A 310 19.99 14.50 24.79
C GLU A 310 18.80 15.04 25.57
N TYR A 311 17.74 14.22 25.77
CA TYR A 311 16.52 14.62 26.47
C TYR A 311 16.03 13.52 27.40
N PRO A 312 15.56 13.89 28.63
CA PRO A 312 14.91 12.98 29.54
C PRO A 312 13.48 12.65 29.11
#